data_e806e55e0e09ef6ac6aad9fad1cd171b
#
_entry.id   e806e55e0e09ef6ac6aad9fad1cd171b
#
_cell.length_a   1.000
_cell.length_b   1.000
_cell.length_c   1.000
_cell.angle_alpha   90.00
_cell.angle_beta   90.00
_cell.angle_gamma   90.00
#
_symmetry.space_group_name_H-M   'P 1'
#
loop_
_entity.id
_entity.type
_entity.pdbx_description
1 polymer ?
#
loop_
_entity_poly.entity_id
_entity_poly.type
_entity_poly.pdbx_seq_one_letter_code
_entity_poly.pdbx_strand_id
1 'polypeptide(L)'
;LPGIVSGTELWCQGYSEPGAGSDLANVKTKARFDETKNKWVINGQKVWTSLAHESDWCFVVARTDPDSVAHKGLGFFLVSMHQPGVTVRPIEQLTGTSEFNEVFFDDAVADDILGAPGEGWKVAMALLGFERGVSTLGQQMLFQNELDEIVRIAKANGAAKDPVLRQRIAEAHTGLRLMRYNAMRMLSGSDDGSLDKSSL
;
A
#
# COMPACT_ATOMS: atom_id res chain seq x y z
N LEU A 1 -2.67 -17.65 -3.79
CA LEU A 1 -3.68 -16.93 -4.60
C LEU A 1 -5.14 -17.31 -4.28
N PRO A 2 -5.54 -18.61 -4.13
CA PRO A 2 -6.93 -18.95 -3.83
C PRO A 2 -7.46 -18.27 -2.56
N GLY A 3 -6.71 -18.25 -1.47
CA GLY A 3 -7.09 -17.62 -0.20
C GLY A 3 -7.29 -16.11 -0.31
N ILE A 4 -6.48 -15.42 -1.11
CA ILE A 4 -6.64 -13.99 -1.40
C ILE A 4 -7.96 -13.74 -2.15
N VAL A 5 -8.24 -14.53 -3.19
CA VAL A 5 -9.44 -14.36 -4.01
C VAL A 5 -10.72 -14.69 -3.24
N SER A 6 -10.67 -15.70 -2.37
CA SER A 6 -11.80 -16.08 -1.50
C SER A 6 -11.97 -15.18 -0.26
N GLY A 7 -11.00 -14.30 0.03
CA GLY A 7 -10.99 -13.48 1.24
C GLY A 7 -10.77 -14.26 2.53
N THR A 8 -10.19 -15.46 2.45
CA THR A 8 -9.86 -16.29 3.62
C THR A 8 -8.43 -16.11 4.11
N GLU A 9 -7.62 -15.34 3.40
CA GLU A 9 -6.27 -14.93 3.77
C GLU A 9 -6.17 -13.41 3.70
N LEU A 10 -5.76 -12.79 4.79
CA LEU A 10 -5.48 -11.36 4.88
C LEU A 10 -3.97 -11.10 4.74
N TRP A 11 -3.64 -10.07 4.00
CA TRP A 11 -2.26 -9.68 3.72
C TRP A 11 -1.99 -8.25 4.14
N CYS A 12 -0.88 -8.03 4.84
CA CYS A 12 -0.40 -6.70 5.21
C CYS A 12 0.91 -6.35 4.49
N GLN A 13 1.23 -5.05 4.52
CA GLN A 13 2.34 -4.47 3.77
C GLN A 13 3.47 -4.04 4.70
N GLY A 14 4.59 -4.76 4.68
CA GLY A 14 5.80 -4.47 5.46
C GLY A 14 6.81 -3.64 4.66
N TYR A 15 6.51 -2.36 4.42
CA TYR A 15 7.40 -1.44 3.69
C TYR A 15 8.12 -0.49 4.62
N SER A 16 7.39 0.45 5.22
CA SER A 16 7.94 1.53 6.03
C SER A 16 8.67 1.02 7.28
N GLU A 17 9.71 1.73 7.65
CA GLU A 17 10.49 1.54 8.88
C GLU A 17 10.54 2.85 9.65
N PRO A 18 10.93 2.86 10.93
CA PRO A 18 11.10 4.11 11.69
C PRO A 18 12.01 5.14 11.01
N GLY A 19 13.00 4.67 10.25
CA GLY A 19 13.95 5.52 9.50
C GLY A 19 13.75 5.54 7.98
N ALA A 20 12.72 4.90 7.43
CA ALA A 20 12.50 4.78 5.99
C ALA A 20 11.00 4.74 5.67
N GLY A 21 10.45 5.88 5.28
CA GLY A 21 9.07 6.02 4.80
C GLY A 21 9.05 6.44 3.33
N SER A 22 9.00 7.75 3.06
CA SER A 22 9.10 8.29 1.69
C SER A 22 10.42 7.88 1.01
N ASP A 23 11.50 7.74 1.78
CA ASP A 23 12.76 7.14 1.31
C ASP A 23 12.76 5.63 1.55
N LEU A 24 11.83 4.93 0.89
CA LEU A 24 11.68 3.47 1.01
C LEU A 24 12.95 2.72 0.57
N ALA A 25 13.71 3.27 -0.36
CA ALA A 25 14.95 2.65 -0.83
C ALA A 25 16.02 2.51 0.28
N ASN A 26 15.86 3.23 1.39
CA ASN A 26 16.79 3.22 2.52
C ASN A 26 16.37 2.27 3.66
N VAL A 27 15.51 1.28 3.39
CA VAL A 27 15.12 0.25 4.38
C VAL A 27 16.35 -0.50 4.88
N LYS A 28 16.32 -0.82 6.18
CA LYS A 28 17.41 -1.47 6.92
C LYS A 28 17.05 -2.87 7.40
N THR A 29 15.80 -3.27 7.34
CA THR A 29 15.40 -4.67 7.56
C THR A 29 16.23 -5.56 6.66
N LYS A 30 16.85 -6.58 7.24
CA LYS A 30 17.80 -7.47 6.56
C LYS A 30 17.14 -8.80 6.22
N ALA A 31 17.50 -9.35 5.08
CA ALA A 31 17.18 -10.69 4.69
C ALA A 31 18.48 -11.44 4.38
N ARG A 32 18.74 -12.52 5.09
CA ARG A 32 19.91 -13.39 4.90
C ARG A 32 19.45 -14.77 4.48
N PHE A 33 20.07 -15.32 3.45
CA PHE A 33 19.82 -16.71 3.07
C PHE A 33 20.52 -17.65 4.05
N ASP A 34 19.77 -18.57 4.63
CA ASP A 34 20.25 -19.63 5.50
C ASP A 34 20.34 -20.94 4.71
N GLU A 35 21.55 -21.31 4.31
CA GLU A 35 21.79 -22.50 3.49
C GLU A 35 21.39 -23.79 4.21
N THR A 36 21.45 -23.82 5.54
CA THR A 36 21.08 -25.01 6.33
C THR A 36 19.58 -25.27 6.32
N LYS A 37 18.79 -24.21 6.32
CA LYS A 37 17.33 -24.24 6.25
C LYS A 37 16.81 -24.17 4.82
N ASN A 38 17.67 -23.80 3.87
CA ASN A 38 17.31 -23.45 2.49
C ASN A 38 16.18 -22.39 2.44
N LYS A 39 16.28 -21.37 3.30
CA LYS A 39 15.26 -20.32 3.49
C LYS A 39 15.90 -18.97 3.74
N TRP A 40 15.15 -17.91 3.43
CA TRP A 40 15.51 -16.56 3.83
C TRP A 40 15.09 -16.30 5.27
N VAL A 41 15.92 -15.61 6.03
CA VAL A 41 15.70 -15.22 7.42
C VAL A 41 15.68 -13.71 7.49
N ILE A 42 14.61 -13.16 8.05
CA ILE A 42 14.32 -11.72 8.11
C ILE A 42 14.58 -11.21 9.52
N ASN A 43 15.30 -10.08 9.61
CA ASN A 43 15.56 -9.37 10.87
C ASN A 43 15.37 -7.87 10.68
N GLY A 44 14.53 -7.25 11.50
CA GLY A 44 14.26 -5.82 11.46
C GLY A 44 12.90 -5.43 12.00
N GLN A 45 12.51 -4.20 11.73
CA GLN A 45 11.25 -3.62 12.19
C GLN A 45 10.55 -2.90 11.06
N LYS A 46 9.25 -3.15 10.93
CA LYS A 46 8.34 -2.38 10.09
C LYS A 46 7.39 -1.57 10.95
N VAL A 47 6.92 -0.45 10.43
CA VAL A 47 5.99 0.46 11.11
C VAL A 47 4.90 0.93 10.15
N TRP A 48 3.78 1.38 10.69
CA TRP A 48 2.60 1.80 9.94
C TRP A 48 1.99 0.67 9.09
N THR A 49 2.21 -0.58 9.51
CA THR A 49 1.67 -1.75 8.84
C THR A 49 0.19 -1.89 9.16
N SER A 50 -0.67 -1.56 8.18
CA SER A 50 -2.11 -1.61 8.36
C SER A 50 -2.59 -3.04 8.59
N LEU A 51 -3.46 -3.22 9.61
CA LEU A 51 -4.12 -4.48 9.96
C LEU A 51 -3.18 -5.68 10.18
N ALA A 52 -1.90 -5.45 10.51
CA ALA A 52 -0.96 -6.55 10.73
C ALA A 52 -1.37 -7.51 11.85
N HIS A 53 -2.15 -7.03 12.84
CA HIS A 53 -2.66 -7.84 13.96
C HIS A 53 -3.78 -8.80 13.54
N GLU A 54 -4.37 -8.60 12.36
CA GLU A 54 -5.42 -9.46 11.78
C GLU A 54 -4.92 -10.25 10.56
N SER A 55 -3.69 -9.95 10.09
CA SER A 55 -3.18 -10.50 8.85
C SER A 55 -2.53 -11.87 9.03
N ASP A 56 -2.74 -12.76 8.06
CA ASP A 56 -2.10 -14.08 7.99
C ASP A 56 -0.71 -13.99 7.37
N TRP A 57 -0.52 -13.04 6.46
CA TRP A 57 0.67 -12.87 5.66
C TRP A 57 1.13 -11.42 5.61
N CYS A 58 2.45 -11.24 5.51
CA CYS A 58 3.07 -9.95 5.23
C CYS A 58 3.98 -10.06 4.01
N PHE A 59 3.86 -9.14 3.06
CA PHE A 59 4.90 -8.98 2.08
C PHE A 59 5.88 -7.90 2.55
N VAL A 60 7.16 -8.27 2.60
CA VAL A 60 8.22 -7.50 3.25
C VAL A 60 9.29 -7.10 2.25
N VAL A 61 9.60 -5.80 2.19
CA VAL A 61 10.79 -5.31 1.49
C VAL A 61 11.96 -5.33 2.48
N ALA A 62 13.00 -6.09 2.16
CA ALA A 62 14.19 -6.20 3.00
C ALA A 62 15.48 -6.22 2.17
N ARG A 63 16.59 -5.86 2.80
CA ARG A 63 17.91 -5.78 2.18
C ARG A 63 18.58 -7.15 2.16
N THR A 64 18.87 -7.66 0.97
CA THR A 64 19.56 -8.93 0.73
C THR A 64 21.07 -8.76 0.62
N ASP A 65 21.53 -7.54 0.28
CA ASP A 65 22.93 -7.20 0.16
C ASP A 65 23.23 -5.95 1.03
N PRO A 66 23.93 -6.12 2.16
CA PRO A 66 24.20 -5.03 3.10
C PRO A 66 25.13 -3.95 2.54
N ASP A 67 25.94 -4.28 1.53
CA ASP A 67 26.88 -3.36 0.89
C ASP A 67 26.24 -2.58 -0.26
N SER A 68 25.02 -2.94 -0.63
CA SER A 68 24.24 -2.24 -1.66
C SER A 68 23.69 -0.91 -1.17
N VAL A 69 23.48 0.03 -2.09
CA VAL A 69 22.94 1.35 -1.80
C VAL A 69 21.60 1.57 -2.49
N ALA A 70 20.75 2.33 -1.83
CA ALA A 70 19.44 2.72 -2.33
C ALA A 70 18.58 1.49 -2.73
N HIS A 71 17.97 1.54 -3.91
CA HIS A 71 17.09 0.50 -4.43
C HIS A 71 17.77 -0.81 -4.88
N LYS A 72 19.10 -0.83 -4.92
CA LYS A 72 19.86 -2.04 -5.24
C LYS A 72 19.90 -2.98 -4.02
N GLY A 73 20.00 -4.29 -4.27
CA GLY A 73 20.13 -5.29 -3.22
C GLY A 73 18.91 -5.39 -2.29
N LEU A 74 17.72 -5.09 -2.78
CA LEU A 74 16.46 -5.31 -2.07
C LEU A 74 15.76 -6.57 -2.59
N GLY A 75 15.18 -7.35 -1.67
CA GLY A 75 14.30 -8.47 -1.95
C GLY A 75 12.87 -8.16 -1.55
N PHE A 76 11.91 -8.90 -2.12
CA PHE A 76 10.49 -8.82 -1.79
C PHE A 76 10.03 -10.20 -1.31
N PHE A 77 9.73 -10.30 -0.02
CA PHE A 77 9.53 -11.57 0.67
C PHE A 77 8.08 -11.77 1.09
N LEU A 78 7.61 -13.01 1.04
CA LEU A 78 6.33 -13.44 1.59
C LEU A 78 6.59 -14.12 2.94
N VAL A 79 6.00 -13.58 4.00
CA VAL A 79 6.27 -13.99 5.38
C VAL A 79 4.95 -14.29 6.07
N SER A 80 4.81 -15.51 6.61
CA SER A 80 3.67 -15.86 7.47
C SER A 80 3.74 -15.06 8.77
N MET A 81 2.62 -14.47 9.17
CA MET A 81 2.52 -13.72 10.43
C MET A 81 2.40 -14.65 11.65
N HIS A 82 2.00 -15.90 11.43
CA HIS A 82 1.77 -16.92 12.47
C HIS A 82 2.99 -17.84 12.62
N GLN A 83 4.15 -17.25 12.97
CA GLN A 83 5.37 -18.01 13.18
C GLN A 83 6.20 -17.45 14.34
N PRO A 84 7.13 -18.24 14.94
CA PRO A 84 8.14 -17.71 15.83
C PRO A 84 8.98 -16.61 15.15
N GLY A 85 9.37 -15.58 15.91
CA GLY A 85 10.17 -14.48 15.39
C GLY A 85 9.36 -13.34 14.76
N VAL A 86 8.02 -13.44 14.69
CA VAL A 86 7.16 -12.33 14.31
C VAL A 86 6.41 -11.81 15.53
N THR A 87 6.57 -10.53 15.82
CA THR A 87 5.86 -9.85 16.91
C THR A 87 5.15 -8.61 16.36
N VAL A 88 3.85 -8.52 16.60
CA VAL A 88 3.02 -7.38 16.19
C VAL A 88 2.68 -6.54 17.41
N ARG A 89 2.86 -5.23 17.33
CA ARG A 89 2.46 -4.25 18.36
C ARG A 89 1.53 -3.22 17.74
N PRO A 90 0.25 -3.21 18.13
CA PRO A 90 -0.70 -2.18 17.70
C PRO A 90 -0.27 -0.78 18.12
N ILE A 91 -0.45 0.20 17.25
CA ILE A 91 -0.24 1.62 17.51
C ILE A 91 -1.60 2.26 17.78
N GLU A 92 -1.83 2.69 19.01
CA GLU A 92 -3.08 3.37 19.37
C GLU A 92 -3.12 4.77 18.75
N GLN A 93 -4.16 5.05 17.99
CA GLN A 93 -4.42 6.33 17.35
C GLN A 93 -5.25 7.24 18.26
N LEU A 94 -5.31 8.53 17.96
CA LEU A 94 -6.13 9.51 18.70
C LEU A 94 -7.62 9.16 18.71
N THR A 95 -8.07 8.34 17.78
CA THR A 95 -9.45 7.80 17.71
C THR A 95 -9.71 6.68 18.72
N GLY A 96 -8.67 6.16 19.39
CA GLY A 96 -8.75 4.98 20.25
C GLY A 96 -8.76 3.65 19.48
N THR A 97 -8.57 3.67 18.15
CA THR A 97 -8.40 2.47 17.33
C THR A 97 -6.92 2.17 17.07
N SER A 98 -6.59 0.97 16.62
CA SER A 98 -5.21 0.54 16.37
C SER A 98 -5.12 -0.16 15.00
N GLU A 99 -5.45 0.57 13.93
CA GLU A 99 -5.38 0.04 12.57
C GLU A 99 -3.94 -0.16 12.09
N PHE A 100 -3.00 0.67 12.60
CA PHE A 100 -1.58 0.58 12.27
C PHE A 100 -0.81 -0.18 13.33
N ASN A 101 0.26 -0.83 12.90
CA ASN A 101 1.08 -1.66 13.77
C ASN A 101 2.58 -1.44 13.52
N GLU A 102 3.37 -1.71 14.56
CA GLU A 102 4.77 -2.08 14.42
C GLU A 102 4.85 -3.60 14.25
N VAL A 103 5.70 -4.07 13.36
CA VAL A 103 5.98 -5.49 13.15
C VAL A 103 7.47 -5.72 13.30
N PHE A 104 7.84 -6.57 14.25
CA PHE A 104 9.21 -6.95 14.51
C PHE A 104 9.48 -8.34 13.95
N PHE A 105 10.58 -8.46 13.23
CA PHE A 105 11.10 -9.71 12.72
C PHE A 105 12.41 -10.01 13.44
N ASP A 106 12.46 -11.14 14.13
CA ASP A 106 13.61 -11.68 14.86
C ASP A 106 13.83 -13.13 14.42
N ASP A 107 14.73 -13.32 13.47
CA ASP A 107 14.95 -14.58 12.76
C ASP A 107 13.69 -15.19 12.14
N ALA A 108 12.75 -14.34 11.71
CA ALA A 108 11.54 -14.78 11.03
C ALA A 108 11.87 -15.40 9.66
N VAL A 109 11.26 -16.52 9.35
CA VAL A 109 11.51 -17.25 8.10
C VAL A 109 10.58 -16.75 7.00
N ALA A 110 11.14 -16.37 5.86
CA ALA A 110 10.33 -16.07 4.68
C ALA A 110 9.97 -17.39 3.95
N ASP A 111 8.70 -17.51 3.61
CA ASP A 111 8.20 -18.68 2.88
C ASP A 111 8.62 -18.66 1.42
N ASP A 112 8.65 -17.46 0.82
CA ASP A 112 9.02 -17.27 -0.57
C ASP A 112 9.62 -15.87 -0.82
N ILE A 113 10.23 -15.70 -1.99
CA ILE A 113 10.73 -14.44 -2.51
C ILE A 113 10.12 -14.19 -3.91
N LEU A 114 9.58 -13.01 -4.15
CA LEU A 114 9.09 -12.63 -5.47
C LEU A 114 10.21 -11.97 -6.30
N GLY A 115 10.51 -12.56 -7.44
CA GLY A 115 11.66 -12.17 -8.27
C GLY A 115 12.99 -12.71 -7.74
N ALA A 116 14.09 -12.30 -8.36
CA ALA A 116 15.41 -12.67 -7.89
C ALA A 116 15.87 -11.79 -6.71
N PRO A 117 16.82 -12.26 -5.88
CA PRO A 117 17.49 -11.42 -4.90
C PRO A 117 18.05 -10.15 -5.57
N GLY A 118 17.77 -8.98 -4.99
CA GLY A 118 18.14 -7.69 -5.58
C GLY A 118 17.08 -7.06 -6.50
N GLU A 119 16.03 -7.78 -6.91
CA GLU A 119 14.95 -7.26 -7.77
C GLU A 119 13.72 -6.77 -6.98
N GLY A 120 13.74 -6.85 -5.65
CA GLY A 120 12.60 -6.48 -4.81
C GLY A 120 12.08 -5.07 -5.01
N TRP A 121 12.95 -4.12 -5.37
CA TRP A 121 12.52 -2.76 -5.71
C TRP A 121 11.55 -2.72 -6.89
N LYS A 122 11.85 -3.47 -7.94
CA LYS A 122 11.00 -3.55 -9.13
C LYS A 122 9.61 -4.12 -8.80
N VAL A 123 9.57 -5.14 -7.95
CA VAL A 123 8.32 -5.74 -7.48
C VAL A 123 7.52 -4.75 -6.62
N ALA A 124 8.20 -4.07 -5.68
CA ALA A 124 7.58 -3.06 -4.82
C ALA A 124 6.97 -1.90 -5.63
N MET A 125 7.69 -1.40 -6.64
CA MET A 125 7.20 -0.32 -7.51
C MET A 125 6.02 -0.77 -8.37
N ALA A 126 6.01 -2.00 -8.86
CA ALA A 126 4.88 -2.55 -9.58
C ALA A 126 3.62 -2.60 -8.72
N LEU A 127 3.73 -3.08 -7.46
CA LEU A 127 2.61 -3.11 -6.52
C LEU A 127 2.07 -1.71 -6.20
N LEU A 128 2.95 -0.74 -5.90
CA LEU A 128 2.55 0.66 -5.66
C LEU A 128 1.88 1.28 -6.90
N GLY A 129 2.26 0.85 -8.10
CA GLY A 129 1.59 1.25 -9.33
C GLY A 129 0.14 0.77 -9.39
N PHE A 130 -0.13 -0.48 -8.99
CA PHE A 130 -1.49 -1.01 -8.91
C PHE A 130 -2.34 -0.32 -7.84
N GLU A 131 -1.78 -0.01 -6.67
CA GLU A 131 -2.50 0.72 -5.61
C GLU A 131 -3.05 2.06 -6.08
N ARG A 132 -2.27 2.80 -6.87
CA ARG A 132 -2.64 4.13 -7.36
C ARG A 132 -3.76 4.11 -8.40
N GLY A 133 -3.96 3.01 -9.11
CA GLY A 133 -4.95 2.91 -10.18
C GLY A 133 -6.35 2.49 -9.71
N VAL A 134 -6.44 1.36 -9.06
CA VAL A 134 -7.73 0.69 -8.77
C VAL A 134 -8.47 1.36 -7.62
N SER A 135 -7.77 1.73 -6.53
CA SER A 135 -8.38 2.38 -5.37
C SER A 135 -8.97 3.76 -5.70
N THR A 136 -8.32 4.52 -6.58
CA THR A 136 -8.77 5.87 -6.97
C THR A 136 -10.12 5.84 -7.69
N LEU A 137 -10.40 4.82 -8.51
CA LEU A 137 -11.67 4.73 -9.23
C LEU A 137 -12.84 4.45 -8.26
N GLY A 138 -12.66 3.54 -7.30
CA GLY A 138 -13.66 3.27 -6.26
C GLY A 138 -13.97 4.50 -5.41
N GLN A 139 -12.96 5.20 -4.92
CA GLN A 139 -13.12 6.45 -4.17
C GLN A 139 -13.83 7.53 -4.99
N GLN A 140 -13.47 7.70 -6.26
CA GLN A 140 -14.11 8.68 -7.13
C GLN A 140 -15.61 8.41 -7.27
N MET A 141 -16.02 7.14 -7.35
CA MET A 141 -17.45 6.78 -7.42
C MET A 141 -18.18 7.12 -6.10
N LEU A 142 -17.57 6.86 -4.95
CA LEU A 142 -18.15 7.22 -3.65
C LEU A 142 -18.32 8.75 -3.52
N PHE A 143 -17.31 9.52 -3.81
CA PHE A 143 -17.36 10.99 -3.77
C PHE A 143 -18.35 11.57 -4.80
N GLN A 144 -18.54 10.90 -5.94
CA GLN A 144 -19.57 11.33 -6.90
C GLN A 144 -20.98 11.17 -6.30
N ASN A 145 -21.27 10.06 -5.63
CA ASN A 145 -22.54 9.83 -4.96
C ASN A 145 -22.79 10.87 -3.85
N GLU A 146 -21.76 11.20 -3.06
CA GLU A 146 -21.84 12.24 -2.03
C GLU A 146 -22.13 13.62 -2.63
N LEU A 147 -21.44 13.99 -3.72
CA LEU A 147 -21.66 15.26 -4.40
C LEU A 147 -23.08 15.35 -5.00
N ASP A 148 -23.57 14.28 -5.60
CA ASP A 148 -24.92 14.22 -6.16
C ASP A 148 -25.97 14.42 -5.05
N GLU A 149 -25.75 13.85 -3.88
CA GLU A 149 -26.63 14.05 -2.71
C GLU A 149 -26.55 15.48 -2.17
N ILE A 150 -25.34 16.08 -2.09
CA ILE A 150 -25.15 17.50 -1.71
C ILE A 150 -25.92 18.41 -2.67
N VAL A 151 -25.82 18.17 -3.98
CA VAL A 151 -26.54 18.92 -5.01
C VAL A 151 -28.06 18.77 -4.86
N ARG A 152 -28.53 17.55 -4.59
CA ARG A 152 -29.95 17.27 -4.35
C ARG A 152 -30.49 18.06 -3.15
N ILE A 153 -29.76 18.03 -2.03
CA ILE A 153 -30.13 18.75 -0.79
C ILE A 153 -30.12 20.27 -1.04
N ALA A 154 -29.06 20.80 -1.68
CA ALA A 154 -28.94 22.22 -1.96
C ALA A 154 -30.06 22.75 -2.87
N LYS A 155 -30.54 21.94 -3.81
CA LYS A 155 -31.72 22.26 -4.64
C LYS A 155 -33.00 22.26 -3.82
N ALA A 156 -33.19 21.26 -2.96
CA ALA A 156 -34.40 21.08 -2.17
C ALA A 156 -34.60 22.20 -1.13
N ASN A 157 -33.55 22.66 -0.48
CA ASN A 157 -33.60 23.71 0.56
C ASN A 157 -33.35 25.11 0.02
N GLY A 158 -33.15 25.29 -1.29
CA GLY A 158 -32.93 26.60 -1.94
C GLY A 158 -31.49 27.12 -1.84
N ALA A 159 -30.58 26.44 -1.15
CA ALA A 159 -29.17 26.83 -0.99
C ALA A 159 -28.40 26.86 -2.33
N ALA A 160 -28.87 26.12 -3.34
CA ALA A 160 -28.33 26.17 -4.70
C ALA A 160 -28.47 27.54 -5.38
N LYS A 161 -29.26 28.51 -4.80
CA LYS A 161 -29.37 29.89 -5.28
C LYS A 161 -28.24 30.78 -4.77
N ASP A 162 -27.55 30.36 -3.69
CA ASP A 162 -26.40 31.08 -3.16
C ASP A 162 -25.23 31.02 -4.16
N PRO A 163 -24.73 32.16 -4.65
CA PRO A 163 -23.66 32.18 -5.66
C PRO A 163 -22.33 31.59 -5.13
N VAL A 164 -22.03 31.77 -3.84
CA VAL A 164 -20.80 31.26 -3.22
C VAL A 164 -20.86 29.75 -3.14
N LEU A 165 -21.97 29.20 -2.65
CA LEU A 165 -22.16 27.74 -2.55
C LEU A 165 -22.13 27.06 -3.93
N ARG A 166 -22.72 27.73 -4.95
CA ARG A 166 -22.66 27.23 -6.33
C ARG A 166 -21.23 27.08 -6.84
N GLN A 167 -20.35 28.07 -6.55
CA GLN A 167 -18.93 28.00 -6.96
C GLN A 167 -18.22 26.83 -6.25
N ARG A 168 -18.46 26.63 -4.97
CA ARG A 168 -17.87 25.49 -4.21
C ARG A 168 -18.34 24.14 -4.76
N ILE A 169 -19.61 24.00 -5.11
CA ILE A 169 -20.15 22.79 -5.75
C ILE A 169 -19.52 22.58 -7.13
N ALA A 170 -19.35 23.64 -7.92
CA ALA A 170 -18.70 23.55 -9.23
C ALA A 170 -17.23 23.15 -9.13
N GLU A 171 -16.51 23.66 -8.13
CA GLU A 171 -15.13 23.29 -7.84
C GLU A 171 -15.01 21.79 -7.47
N ALA A 172 -15.87 21.30 -6.55
CA ALA A 172 -15.94 19.90 -6.19
C ALA A 172 -16.26 19.01 -7.40
N HIS A 173 -17.22 19.42 -8.25
CA HIS A 173 -17.55 18.72 -9.49
C HIS A 173 -16.35 18.64 -10.43
N THR A 174 -15.63 19.74 -10.61
CA THR A 174 -14.43 19.80 -11.46
C THR A 174 -13.34 18.87 -10.93
N GLY A 175 -13.08 18.88 -9.61
CA GLY A 175 -12.12 18.01 -8.96
C GLY A 175 -12.45 16.51 -9.18
N LEU A 176 -13.71 16.13 -9.02
CA LEU A 176 -14.16 14.76 -9.28
C LEU A 176 -14.01 14.34 -10.75
N ARG A 177 -14.28 15.25 -11.69
CA ARG A 177 -14.04 14.99 -13.12
C ARG A 177 -12.57 14.77 -13.44
N LEU A 178 -11.68 15.57 -12.83
CA LEU A 178 -10.22 15.38 -12.98
C LEU A 178 -9.77 14.04 -12.40
N MET A 179 -10.25 13.65 -11.20
CA MET A 179 -9.97 12.32 -10.64
C MET A 179 -10.40 11.20 -11.60
N ARG A 180 -11.62 11.29 -12.14
CA ARG A 180 -12.14 10.30 -13.08
C ARG A 180 -11.29 10.20 -14.35
N TYR A 181 -10.93 11.33 -14.96
CA TYR A 181 -10.11 11.34 -16.17
C TYR A 181 -8.71 10.79 -15.92
N ASN A 182 -8.10 11.10 -14.77
CA ASN A 182 -6.82 10.52 -14.39
C ASN A 182 -6.90 9.00 -14.20
N ALA A 183 -7.93 8.50 -13.51
CA ALA A 183 -8.15 7.07 -13.36
C ALA A 183 -8.34 6.36 -14.71
N MET A 184 -9.12 6.94 -15.62
CA MET A 184 -9.32 6.41 -16.96
C MET A 184 -8.03 6.41 -17.80
N ARG A 185 -7.22 7.46 -17.69
CA ARG A 185 -5.91 7.53 -18.35
C ARG A 185 -4.96 6.44 -17.85
N MET A 186 -4.92 6.20 -16.55
CA MET A 186 -4.10 5.13 -15.97
C MET A 186 -4.54 3.74 -16.45
N LEU A 187 -5.84 3.49 -16.52
CA LEU A 187 -6.36 2.22 -17.02
C LEU A 187 -6.09 2.02 -18.52
N SER A 188 -6.18 3.08 -19.35
CA SER A 188 -5.91 3.00 -20.79
C SER A 188 -4.42 2.81 -21.13
N GLY A 189 -3.51 3.28 -20.27
CA GLY A 189 -2.07 3.07 -20.45
C GLY A 189 -1.58 1.69 -20.02
N SER A 190 -2.43 0.88 -19.38
CA SER A 190 -2.06 -0.47 -18.93
C SER A 190 -2.11 -1.54 -20.02
N ASP A 191 -2.72 -1.26 -21.16
CA ASP A 191 -2.88 -2.23 -22.27
C ASP A 191 -1.57 -2.53 -23.02
N ASP A 192 -0.56 -1.64 -22.95
CA ASP A 192 0.75 -1.84 -23.57
C ASP A 192 1.86 -2.29 -22.61
N GLY A 193 1.49 -2.59 -21.35
CA GLY A 193 2.44 -3.00 -20.29
C GLY A 193 3.34 -1.87 -19.78
N SER A 194 3.18 -0.64 -20.24
CA SER A 194 3.85 0.53 -19.73
C SER A 194 2.97 1.22 -18.68
N LEU A 195 3.32 1.07 -17.41
CA LEU A 195 2.83 1.99 -16.38
C LEU A 195 3.40 3.37 -16.70
N ASP A 196 2.55 4.27 -17.16
CA ASP A 196 2.95 5.65 -17.46
C ASP A 196 3.53 6.29 -16.19
N LYS A 197 4.85 6.46 -16.17
CA LYS A 197 5.60 7.08 -15.07
C LYS A 197 5.31 8.57 -14.91
N SER A 198 4.59 9.19 -15.85
CA SER A 198 4.27 10.62 -15.84
C SER A 198 3.14 11.00 -14.88
N SER A 199 2.50 10.04 -14.21
CA SER A 199 1.43 10.25 -13.22
C SER A 199 1.90 10.21 -11.76
N LEU A 200 3.22 10.22 -11.54
CA LEU A 200 3.85 10.25 -10.21
C LEU A 200 4.05 11.68 -9.73
#